data_9da51b126855f93d8664d6a9f1817f8e
#
_entry.id   9da51b126855f93d8664d6a9f1817f8e
#
_cell.length_a   1.000
_cell.length_b   1.000
_cell.length_c   1.000
_cell.angle_alpha   90.00
_cell.angle_beta   90.00
_cell.angle_gamma   90.00
#
_symmetry.space_group_name_H-M   'P 1'
#
loop_
_entity.id
_entity.type
_entity.pdbx_description
1 polymer ?
#
loop_
_entity_poly.entity_id
_entity_poly.type
_entity_poly.pdbx_seq_one_letter_code
_entity_poly.pdbx_strand_id
1 'polypeptide(L)'
;MNHKKINKIKESIISLLWPEVCPFCQKVCRDGICKECRKKLELLKVREPRCMQCGKQIRSVEQEYCYDCMHTHHYYERGLSLWNHKNPVNQSVYQFKYHNQRRYGILYSQELVKEFQKEIERWRPDIIMPVPLHPSRKRKRGYNQAQILAEEIGKILEIPVDSKSLIRTRKTSPQKKLGHQERKKNLKHAFAVKHTFQAVKRVLLVDDIYT
;
A
#
# COMPACT_ATOMS: atom_id res chain seq x y z
N MET A 1 -26.23 -6.24 -34.04
CA MET A 1 -25.08 -7.03 -33.50
C MET A 1 -24.74 -6.48 -32.13
N ASN A 2 -24.84 -7.29 -31.07
CA ASN A 2 -25.01 -6.86 -29.68
C ASN A 2 -23.71 -6.24 -29.10
N HIS A 3 -23.70 -4.99 -28.63
CA HIS A 3 -22.57 -4.29 -28.00
C HIS A 3 -21.83 -5.13 -26.95
N LYS A 4 -22.55 -5.99 -26.20
CA LYS A 4 -21.97 -6.95 -25.23
C LYS A 4 -21.06 -8.00 -25.90
N LYS A 5 -21.39 -8.46 -27.12
CA LYS A 5 -20.62 -9.47 -27.86
C LYS A 5 -19.31 -8.89 -28.42
N ILE A 6 -19.35 -7.65 -28.88
CA ILE A 6 -18.19 -6.92 -29.42
C ILE A 6 -17.19 -6.61 -28.28
N ASN A 7 -17.66 -6.19 -27.11
CA ASN A 7 -16.81 -5.94 -25.95
C ASN A 7 -16.11 -7.23 -25.45
N LYS A 8 -16.82 -8.36 -25.43
CA LYS A 8 -16.26 -9.64 -25.02
C LYS A 8 -15.18 -10.14 -25.99
N ILE A 9 -15.35 -9.91 -27.31
CA ILE A 9 -14.33 -10.24 -28.32
C ILE A 9 -13.11 -9.33 -28.19
N LYS A 10 -13.29 -8.02 -27.96
CA LYS A 10 -12.19 -7.08 -27.70
C LYS A 10 -11.39 -7.47 -26.44
N GLU A 11 -12.08 -7.79 -25.36
CA GLU A 11 -11.43 -8.26 -24.12
C GLU A 11 -10.65 -9.55 -24.33
N SER A 12 -11.18 -10.49 -25.12
CA SER A 12 -10.48 -11.74 -25.46
C SER A 12 -9.23 -11.50 -26.30
N ILE A 13 -9.27 -10.61 -27.30
CA ILE A 13 -8.11 -10.26 -28.12
C ILE A 13 -7.06 -9.52 -27.27
N ILE A 14 -7.47 -8.57 -26.42
CA ILE A 14 -6.57 -7.86 -25.52
C ILE A 14 -5.90 -8.83 -24.53
N SER A 15 -6.64 -9.81 -24.00
CA SER A 15 -6.08 -10.80 -23.08
C SER A 15 -5.11 -11.79 -23.74
N LEU A 16 -5.23 -12.02 -25.06
CA LEU A 16 -4.28 -12.80 -25.85
C LEU A 16 -2.98 -12.03 -26.11
N LEU A 17 -3.07 -10.73 -26.41
CA LEU A 17 -1.91 -9.88 -26.70
C LEU A 17 -1.20 -9.42 -25.42
N TRP A 18 -1.97 -9.21 -24.32
CA TRP A 18 -1.50 -8.81 -22.99
C TRP A 18 -2.07 -9.71 -21.91
N PRO A 19 -1.55 -10.93 -21.78
CA PRO A 19 -2.05 -11.87 -20.79
C PRO A 19 -1.82 -11.33 -19.37
N GLU A 20 -2.78 -11.60 -18.49
CA GLU A 20 -2.63 -11.30 -17.09
C GLU A 20 -1.51 -12.13 -16.49
N VAL A 21 -0.63 -11.48 -15.75
CA VAL A 21 0.52 -12.14 -15.11
C VAL A 21 0.45 -12.00 -13.60
N CYS A 22 0.90 -13.03 -12.91
CA CYS A 22 1.05 -13.00 -11.47
C CYS A 22 2.04 -11.91 -11.05
N PRO A 23 1.68 -10.95 -10.14
CA PRO A 23 2.55 -9.85 -9.73
C PRO A 23 3.87 -10.29 -9.09
N PHE A 24 3.92 -11.52 -8.58
CA PHE A 24 5.04 -12.02 -7.77
C PHE A 24 6.04 -12.87 -8.55
N CYS A 25 5.62 -13.60 -9.57
CA CYS A 25 6.50 -14.44 -10.39
C CYS A 25 6.42 -14.16 -11.89
N GLN A 26 5.51 -13.28 -12.32
CA GLN A 26 5.28 -12.87 -13.71
C GLN A 26 4.86 -13.98 -14.67
N LYS A 27 4.56 -15.19 -14.17
CA LYS A 27 3.93 -16.25 -14.97
C LYS A 27 2.50 -15.83 -15.33
N VAL A 28 2.04 -16.20 -16.51
CA VAL A 28 0.66 -15.99 -16.95
C VAL A 28 -0.31 -16.61 -15.92
N CYS A 29 -1.25 -15.83 -15.45
CA CYS A 29 -2.21 -16.25 -14.41
C CYS A 29 -3.47 -15.41 -14.50
N ARG A 30 -4.61 -16.02 -14.81
CA ARG A 30 -5.92 -15.36 -14.89
C ARG A 30 -6.53 -15.04 -13.52
N ASP A 31 -6.09 -15.73 -12.48
CA ASP A 31 -6.61 -15.58 -11.11
C ASP A 31 -5.88 -14.47 -10.31
N GLY A 32 -5.13 -13.60 -10.98
CA GLY A 32 -4.36 -12.53 -10.38
C GLY A 32 -3.10 -13.01 -9.67
N ILE A 33 -3.19 -13.88 -8.66
CA ILE A 33 -2.04 -14.46 -7.94
C ILE A 33 -2.04 -15.97 -8.13
N CYS A 34 -0.98 -16.52 -8.74
CA CYS A 34 -0.89 -17.97 -9.00
C CYS A 34 -0.81 -18.78 -7.68
N LYS A 35 -1.20 -20.05 -7.75
CA LYS A 35 -1.26 -20.95 -6.57
C LYS A 35 0.06 -21.07 -5.82
N GLU A 36 1.19 -21.12 -6.54
CA GLU A 36 2.53 -21.20 -5.94
C GLU A 36 2.90 -19.93 -5.18
N CYS A 37 2.64 -18.75 -5.78
CA CYS A 37 2.89 -17.47 -5.12
C CYS A 37 1.95 -17.27 -3.93
N ARG A 38 0.70 -17.68 -4.02
CA ARG A 38 -0.24 -17.61 -2.90
C ARG A 38 0.26 -18.38 -1.67
N LYS A 39 0.80 -19.61 -1.87
CA LYS A 39 1.44 -20.37 -0.78
C LYS A 39 2.64 -19.63 -0.18
N LYS A 40 3.52 -19.05 -1.01
CA LYS A 40 4.68 -18.27 -0.53
C LYS A 40 4.27 -17.01 0.22
N LEU A 41 3.26 -16.30 -0.26
CA LEU A 41 2.74 -15.09 0.38
C LEU A 41 2.11 -15.38 1.74
N GLU A 42 1.46 -16.53 1.90
CA GLU A 42 0.91 -16.96 3.18
C GLU A 42 1.99 -17.10 4.26
N LEU A 43 3.19 -17.55 3.88
CA LEU A 43 4.35 -17.62 4.78
C LEU A 43 4.98 -16.25 5.06
N LEU A 44 4.71 -15.26 4.22
CA LEU A 44 5.22 -13.90 4.36
C LEU A 44 4.24 -12.93 5.00
N LYS A 45 3.01 -13.36 5.27
CA LYS A 45 2.06 -12.53 6.03
C LYS A 45 2.64 -12.14 7.38
N VAL A 46 2.42 -10.90 7.76
CA VAL A 46 2.73 -10.42 9.11
C VAL A 46 1.67 -11.00 10.05
N ARG A 47 2.10 -11.94 10.90
CA ARG A 47 1.23 -12.66 11.84
C ARG A 47 1.41 -12.15 13.27
N GLU A 48 0.48 -12.52 14.14
CA GLU A 48 0.65 -12.34 15.58
C GLU A 48 1.85 -13.16 16.11
N PRO A 49 2.56 -12.68 17.14
CA PRO A 49 2.33 -11.42 17.83
C PRO A 49 2.83 -10.21 17.00
N ARG A 50 2.07 -9.11 17.05
CA ARG A 50 2.36 -7.85 16.34
C ARG A 50 2.52 -6.69 17.32
N CYS A 51 3.41 -5.77 17.00
CA CYS A 51 3.54 -4.52 17.73
C CYS A 51 2.21 -3.76 17.74
N MET A 52 1.72 -3.40 18.93
CA MET A 52 0.43 -2.73 19.10
C MET A 52 0.34 -1.39 18.40
N GLN A 53 1.46 -0.72 18.16
CA GLN A 53 1.47 0.55 17.46
C GLN A 53 1.68 0.41 15.95
N CYS A 54 2.78 -0.18 15.49
CA CYS A 54 3.12 -0.18 14.06
C CYS A 54 2.68 -1.43 13.30
N GLY A 55 2.14 -2.46 13.97
CA GLY A 55 1.72 -3.71 13.35
C GLY A 55 2.85 -4.57 12.78
N LYS A 56 4.13 -4.26 13.07
CA LYS A 56 5.27 -5.10 12.71
C LYS A 56 5.27 -6.38 13.55
N GLN A 57 5.61 -7.50 12.94
CA GLN A 57 5.76 -8.75 13.69
C GLN A 57 6.84 -8.64 14.76
N ILE A 58 6.58 -9.12 15.95
CA ILE A 58 7.48 -9.18 17.09
C ILE A 58 7.73 -10.63 17.51
N ARG A 59 8.71 -10.86 18.40
CA ARG A 59 9.18 -12.22 18.68
C ARG A 59 8.39 -12.94 19.75
N SER A 60 7.82 -12.20 20.69
CA SER A 60 7.14 -12.74 21.85
C SER A 60 5.79 -12.05 22.09
N VAL A 61 4.82 -12.77 22.64
CA VAL A 61 3.50 -12.25 23.04
C VAL A 61 3.62 -11.26 24.20
N GLU A 62 4.62 -11.46 25.06
CA GLU A 62 4.90 -10.57 26.21
C GLU A 62 5.41 -9.19 25.76
N GLN A 63 5.92 -9.10 24.53
CA GLN A 63 6.40 -7.86 23.95
C GLN A 63 5.25 -7.13 23.27
N GLU A 64 4.72 -6.08 23.87
CA GLU A 64 3.65 -5.26 23.30
C GLU A 64 4.12 -4.39 22.14
N TYR A 65 5.35 -3.86 22.21
CA TYR A 65 5.89 -2.91 21.23
C TYR A 65 7.20 -3.40 20.66
N CYS A 66 7.47 -3.14 19.39
CA CYS A 66 8.78 -3.39 18.80
C CYS A 66 9.81 -2.38 19.33
N TYR A 67 11.10 -2.68 19.16
CA TYR A 67 12.20 -1.81 19.59
C TYR A 67 12.04 -0.37 19.13
N ASP A 68 11.68 -0.16 17.84
CA ASP A 68 11.51 1.18 17.28
C ASP A 68 10.38 1.96 17.96
N CYS A 69 9.25 1.31 18.24
CA CYS A 69 8.10 1.95 18.89
C CYS A 69 8.31 2.24 20.36
N MET A 70 9.12 1.43 21.06
CA MET A 70 9.52 1.73 22.44
C MET A 70 10.43 2.97 22.55
N HIS A 71 11.27 3.21 21.52
CA HIS A 71 12.29 4.27 21.57
C HIS A 71 11.94 5.48 20.68
N THR A 72 10.78 5.46 20.00
CA THR A 72 10.38 6.52 19.08
C THR A 72 8.91 6.86 19.28
N HIS A 73 8.63 8.12 19.57
CA HIS A 73 7.26 8.61 19.60
C HIS A 73 6.71 8.68 18.16
N HIS A 74 5.57 8.04 17.93
CA HIS A 74 4.81 8.11 16.70
C HIS A 74 3.50 8.86 16.94
N TYR A 75 3.06 9.65 15.96
CA TYR A 75 1.82 10.43 16.02
C TYR A 75 0.59 9.69 15.51
N TYR A 76 0.74 8.44 15.04
CA TYR A 76 -0.36 7.57 14.69
C TYR A 76 -0.63 6.58 15.84
N GLU A 77 -1.88 6.18 15.98
CA GLU A 77 -2.29 5.27 17.06
C GLU A 77 -1.94 3.82 16.73
N ARG A 78 -2.28 3.38 15.53
CA ARG A 78 -2.10 1.98 15.09
C ARG A 78 -1.67 1.88 13.64
N GLY A 79 -1.00 0.80 13.30
CA GLY A 79 -0.60 0.48 11.94
C GLY A 79 -0.77 -1.00 11.65
N LEU A 80 -0.90 -1.34 10.35
CA LEU A 80 -0.99 -2.72 9.85
C LEU A 80 -0.06 -2.87 8.65
N SER A 81 0.51 -4.04 8.51
CA SER A 81 1.32 -4.42 7.36
C SER A 81 0.92 -5.82 6.90
N LEU A 82 0.63 -5.98 5.61
CA LEU A 82 0.13 -7.25 5.08
C LEU A 82 1.24 -8.29 4.97
N TRP A 83 2.37 -7.92 4.36
CA TRP A 83 3.47 -8.84 4.09
C TRP A 83 4.82 -8.31 4.56
N ASN A 84 5.67 -9.21 4.99
CA ASN A 84 7.08 -8.93 5.17
C ASN A 84 7.72 -8.58 3.81
N HIS A 85 8.51 -7.50 3.76
CA HIS A 85 9.17 -7.00 2.54
C HIS A 85 10.39 -7.86 2.13
N LYS A 86 10.12 -9.16 1.89
CA LYS A 86 11.08 -10.16 1.41
C LYS A 86 10.70 -10.63 0.01
N ASN A 87 11.57 -11.41 -0.67
CA ASN A 87 11.22 -12.01 -1.96
C ASN A 87 10.08 -13.04 -1.77
N PRO A 88 9.04 -13.01 -2.65
CA PRO A 88 8.88 -12.26 -3.90
C PRO A 88 8.18 -10.88 -3.74
N VAL A 89 7.74 -10.49 -2.52
CA VAL A 89 7.02 -9.23 -2.29
C VAL A 89 7.84 -8.01 -2.69
N ASN A 90 9.11 -7.94 -2.30
CA ASN A 90 9.99 -6.81 -2.63
C ASN A 90 10.19 -6.63 -4.14
N GLN A 91 10.29 -7.73 -4.92
CA GLN A 91 10.35 -7.68 -6.37
C GLN A 91 9.05 -7.16 -6.98
N SER A 92 7.91 -7.67 -6.51
CA SER A 92 6.60 -7.26 -6.97
C SER A 92 6.34 -5.76 -6.70
N VAL A 93 6.68 -5.28 -5.51
CA VAL A 93 6.60 -3.85 -5.15
C VAL A 93 7.56 -3.01 -6.00
N TYR A 94 8.73 -3.53 -6.36
CA TYR A 94 9.64 -2.84 -7.28
C TYR A 94 9.02 -2.67 -8.68
N GLN A 95 8.40 -3.72 -9.23
CA GLN A 95 7.66 -3.66 -10.50
C GLN A 95 6.51 -2.65 -10.42
N PHE A 96 5.74 -2.67 -9.34
CA PHE A 96 4.68 -1.71 -9.07
C PHE A 96 5.21 -0.26 -9.01
N LYS A 97 6.42 -0.01 -8.51
CA LYS A 97 7.01 1.34 -8.41
C LYS A 97 7.62 1.87 -9.70
N TYR A 98 8.18 1.01 -10.53
CA TYR A 98 9.09 1.45 -11.59
C TYR A 98 8.76 0.93 -12.99
N HIS A 99 7.84 -0.04 -13.11
CA HIS A 99 7.51 -0.66 -14.39
C HIS A 99 6.03 -0.49 -14.79
N ASN A 100 5.40 0.58 -14.33
CA ASN A 100 4.01 0.95 -14.66
C ASN A 100 2.95 -0.14 -14.42
N GLN A 101 3.20 -1.05 -13.47
CA GLN A 101 2.31 -2.16 -13.14
C GLN A 101 1.19 -1.72 -12.17
N ARG A 102 0.36 -0.74 -12.59
CA ARG A 102 -0.73 -0.16 -11.75
C ARG A 102 -1.72 -1.20 -11.27
N ARG A 103 -1.98 -2.23 -12.08
CA ARG A 103 -2.89 -3.34 -11.75
C ARG A 103 -2.50 -4.09 -10.47
N TYR A 104 -1.20 -4.13 -10.12
CA TYR A 104 -0.75 -4.78 -8.90
C TYR A 104 -1.35 -4.11 -7.65
N GLY A 105 -1.58 -2.80 -7.69
CA GLY A 105 -2.22 -2.08 -6.60
C GLY A 105 -3.64 -2.56 -6.30
N ILE A 106 -4.42 -2.93 -7.34
CA ILE A 106 -5.76 -3.51 -7.16
C ILE A 106 -5.69 -4.82 -6.37
N LEU A 107 -4.80 -5.73 -6.79
CA LEU A 107 -4.62 -7.01 -6.11
C LEU A 107 -4.11 -6.86 -4.68
N TYR A 108 -3.16 -5.94 -4.44
CA TYR A 108 -2.67 -5.67 -3.09
C TYR A 108 -3.75 -5.11 -2.18
N SER A 109 -4.60 -4.22 -2.70
CA SER A 109 -5.72 -3.65 -1.94
C SER A 109 -6.75 -4.71 -1.59
N GLN A 110 -7.10 -5.61 -2.53
CA GLN A 110 -8.00 -6.73 -2.28
C GLN A 110 -7.47 -7.68 -1.20
N GLU A 111 -6.19 -8.06 -1.28
CA GLU A 111 -5.56 -8.94 -0.28
C GLU A 111 -5.45 -8.23 1.09
N LEU A 112 -5.18 -6.92 1.12
CA LEU A 112 -5.11 -6.13 2.35
C LEU A 112 -6.49 -6.02 3.01
N VAL A 113 -7.52 -5.68 2.26
CA VAL A 113 -8.89 -5.59 2.79
C VAL A 113 -9.36 -6.95 3.26
N LYS A 114 -9.14 -8.01 2.48
CA LYS A 114 -9.47 -9.39 2.87
C LYS A 114 -8.87 -9.78 4.23
N GLU A 115 -7.65 -9.32 4.52
CA GLU A 115 -6.97 -9.64 5.78
C GLU A 115 -7.41 -8.75 6.94
N PHE A 116 -7.65 -7.46 6.68
CA PHE A 116 -7.77 -6.45 7.74
C PHE A 116 -9.11 -5.70 7.77
N GLN A 117 -10.11 -6.14 7.02
CA GLN A 117 -11.41 -5.47 6.97
C GLN A 117 -11.99 -5.21 8.37
N LYS A 118 -11.98 -6.23 9.22
CA LYS A 118 -12.55 -6.14 10.58
C LYS A 118 -11.80 -5.13 11.46
N GLU A 119 -10.49 -5.06 11.33
CA GLU A 119 -9.65 -4.10 12.05
C GLU A 119 -9.92 -2.68 11.56
N ILE A 120 -9.98 -2.47 10.25
CA ILE A 120 -10.25 -1.16 9.65
C ILE A 120 -11.66 -0.69 10.03
N GLU A 121 -12.67 -1.56 9.98
CA GLU A 121 -14.04 -1.24 10.41
C GLU A 121 -14.12 -0.84 11.89
N ARG A 122 -13.36 -1.52 12.77
CA ARG A 122 -13.26 -1.14 14.20
C ARG A 122 -12.61 0.22 14.39
N TRP A 123 -11.65 0.60 13.55
CA TRP A 123 -11.02 1.93 13.62
C TRP A 123 -11.95 3.05 13.18
N ARG A 124 -12.98 2.73 12.38
CA ARG A 124 -13.98 3.68 11.87
C ARG A 124 -13.33 4.92 11.27
N PRO A 125 -12.45 4.80 10.26
CA PRO A 125 -11.86 5.97 9.64
C PRO A 125 -12.92 6.78 8.90
N ASP A 126 -12.88 8.09 9.06
CA ASP A 126 -13.77 9.02 8.35
C ASP A 126 -13.31 9.21 6.90
N ILE A 127 -12.00 9.05 6.66
CA ILE A 127 -11.38 9.30 5.36
C ILE A 127 -10.10 8.48 5.21
N ILE A 128 -9.78 8.11 3.97
CA ILE A 128 -8.51 7.50 3.59
C ILE A 128 -7.63 8.55 2.91
N MET A 129 -6.38 8.65 3.32
CA MET A 129 -5.40 9.54 2.70
C MET A 129 -4.17 8.75 2.23
N PRO A 130 -3.80 8.81 0.94
CA PRO A 130 -2.53 8.24 0.48
C PRO A 130 -1.35 9.12 0.89
N VAL A 131 -0.24 8.51 1.29
CA VAL A 131 1.03 9.23 1.46
C VAL A 131 1.48 9.79 0.10
N PRO A 132 1.67 11.13 -0.01
CA PRO A 132 1.95 11.74 -1.30
C PRO A 132 3.41 11.58 -1.74
N LEU A 133 3.59 11.41 -3.04
CA LEU A 133 4.90 11.55 -3.68
C LEU A 133 5.20 13.03 -3.94
N HIS A 134 6.49 13.40 -3.89
CA HIS A 134 6.92 14.70 -4.40
C HIS A 134 6.61 14.81 -5.91
N PRO A 135 6.19 15.98 -6.43
CA PRO A 135 5.77 16.14 -7.84
C PRO A 135 6.80 15.62 -8.85
N SER A 136 8.09 15.81 -8.61
CA SER A 136 9.13 15.28 -9.50
C SER A 136 9.16 13.75 -9.58
N ARG A 137 8.88 13.07 -8.46
CA ARG A 137 8.78 11.60 -8.45
C ARG A 137 7.50 11.12 -9.11
N LYS A 138 6.37 11.83 -8.89
CA LYS A 138 5.11 11.52 -9.54
C LYS A 138 5.23 11.63 -11.06
N ARG A 139 5.89 12.70 -11.57
CA ARG A 139 6.19 12.84 -13.01
C ARG A 139 7.04 11.69 -13.56
N LYS A 140 8.12 11.30 -12.84
CA LYS A 140 8.99 10.20 -13.26
C LYS A 140 8.30 8.84 -13.26
N ARG A 141 7.42 8.57 -12.29
CA ARG A 141 6.72 7.28 -12.13
C ARG A 141 5.39 7.21 -12.90
N GLY A 142 4.81 8.36 -13.24
CA GLY A 142 3.51 8.49 -13.88
C GLY A 142 2.32 8.38 -12.90
N TYR A 143 2.52 7.89 -11.67
CA TYR A 143 1.47 7.71 -10.65
C TYR A 143 2.03 7.65 -9.23
N ASN A 144 1.13 7.77 -8.25
CA ASN A 144 1.41 7.53 -6.84
C ASN A 144 0.86 6.16 -6.44
N GLN A 145 1.73 5.26 -5.98
CA GLN A 145 1.38 3.91 -5.56
C GLN A 145 0.38 3.91 -4.42
N ALA A 146 0.67 4.70 -3.38
CA ALA A 146 -0.22 4.85 -2.23
C ALA A 146 -1.61 5.36 -2.63
N GLN A 147 -1.70 6.20 -3.67
CA GLN A 147 -2.98 6.70 -4.17
C GLN A 147 -3.82 5.58 -4.80
N ILE A 148 -3.22 4.72 -5.63
CA ILE A 148 -3.92 3.57 -6.21
C ILE A 148 -4.45 2.65 -5.10
N LEU A 149 -3.60 2.34 -4.10
CA LEU A 149 -4.00 1.52 -2.96
C LEU A 149 -5.17 2.17 -2.19
N ALA A 150 -5.07 3.44 -1.85
CA ALA A 150 -6.09 4.17 -1.11
C ALA A 150 -7.43 4.21 -1.87
N GLU A 151 -7.39 4.49 -3.18
CA GLU A 151 -8.59 4.55 -4.03
C GLU A 151 -9.28 3.18 -4.12
N GLU A 152 -8.53 2.10 -4.28
CA GLU A 152 -9.11 0.76 -4.34
C GLU A 152 -9.63 0.28 -2.96
N ILE A 153 -8.92 0.56 -1.87
CA ILE A 153 -9.40 0.29 -0.49
C ILE A 153 -10.69 1.07 -0.23
N GLY A 154 -10.70 2.36 -0.59
CA GLY A 154 -11.87 3.22 -0.42
C GLY A 154 -13.10 2.73 -1.18
N LYS A 155 -12.92 2.21 -2.40
CA LYS A 155 -13.99 1.60 -3.18
C LYS A 155 -14.55 0.34 -2.53
N ILE A 156 -13.66 -0.54 -2.01
CA ILE A 156 -14.07 -1.82 -1.40
C ILE A 156 -14.79 -1.60 -0.08
N LEU A 157 -14.31 -0.65 0.73
CA LEU A 157 -14.83 -0.38 2.08
C LEU A 157 -15.86 0.76 2.12
N GLU A 158 -16.16 1.39 0.97
CA GLU A 158 -17.06 2.55 0.86
C GLU A 158 -16.64 3.75 1.73
N ILE A 159 -15.30 3.93 1.91
CA ILE A 159 -14.75 5.04 2.68
C ILE A 159 -14.25 6.13 1.74
N PRO A 160 -14.58 7.42 1.98
CA PRO A 160 -14.10 8.54 1.14
C PRO A 160 -12.57 8.61 1.08
N VAL A 161 -12.03 9.01 -0.08
CA VAL A 161 -10.59 9.15 -0.28
C VAL A 161 -10.22 10.60 -0.59
N ASP A 162 -9.33 11.19 0.20
CA ASP A 162 -8.73 12.48 -0.10
C ASP A 162 -7.27 12.33 -0.52
N SER A 163 -7.01 12.42 -1.80
CA SER A 163 -5.68 12.35 -2.40
C SER A 163 -5.04 13.72 -2.64
N LYS A 164 -5.67 14.83 -2.19
CA LYS A 164 -5.29 16.19 -2.54
C LYS A 164 -4.85 17.05 -1.36
N SER A 165 -5.38 16.83 -0.17
CA SER A 165 -5.13 17.70 0.99
C SER A 165 -3.78 17.45 1.64
N LEU A 166 -3.31 16.21 1.75
CA LEU A 166 -1.95 15.91 2.19
C LEU A 166 -0.98 16.07 1.01
N ILE A 167 -0.02 16.99 1.15
CA ILE A 167 0.95 17.28 0.09
C ILE A 167 2.39 17.06 0.56
N ARG A 168 3.27 16.70 -0.36
CA ARG A 168 4.70 16.62 -0.11
C ARG A 168 5.39 17.86 -0.68
N THR A 169 5.86 18.71 0.20
CA THR A 169 6.42 20.04 -0.15
C THR A 169 7.90 19.97 -0.51
N ARG A 170 8.64 19.00 0.04
CA ARG A 170 10.08 18.90 -0.10
C ARG A 170 10.53 17.61 -0.78
N LYS A 171 11.46 17.72 -1.73
CA LYS A 171 12.17 16.58 -2.31
C LYS A 171 13.15 16.03 -1.29
N THR A 172 12.99 14.76 -0.92
CA THR A 172 13.81 14.06 0.07
C THR A 172 14.60 12.94 -0.57
N SER A 173 15.71 12.52 0.04
CA SER A 173 16.48 11.36 -0.41
C SER A 173 15.67 10.05 -0.34
N PRO A 174 15.99 9.03 -1.15
CA PRO A 174 15.36 7.72 -1.05
C PRO A 174 15.59 7.10 0.33
N GLN A 175 14.52 6.70 1.01
CA GLN A 175 14.57 6.15 2.36
C GLN A 175 15.41 4.86 2.48
N LYS A 176 15.51 4.08 1.38
CA LYS A 176 16.32 2.83 1.33
C LYS A 176 17.79 3.00 1.70
N LYS A 177 18.37 4.20 1.50
CA LYS A 177 19.79 4.48 1.72
C LYS A 177 20.07 5.08 3.09
N LEU A 178 19.04 5.33 3.91
CA LEU A 178 19.14 6.08 5.15
C LEU A 178 18.96 5.19 6.37
N GLY A 179 19.74 5.42 7.42
CA GLY A 179 19.55 4.86 8.74
C GLY A 179 18.30 5.45 9.43
N HIS A 180 17.90 4.87 10.57
CA HIS A 180 16.67 5.24 11.27
C HIS A 180 16.61 6.74 11.63
N GLN A 181 17.66 7.29 12.22
CA GLN A 181 17.73 8.71 12.59
C GLN A 181 17.75 9.63 11.36
N GLU A 182 18.45 9.23 10.30
CA GLU A 182 18.51 9.98 9.05
C GLU A 182 17.16 10.02 8.34
N ARG A 183 16.36 8.93 8.40
CA ARG A 183 14.99 8.91 7.88
C ARG A 183 14.12 9.95 8.57
N LYS A 184 14.22 10.07 9.89
CA LYS A 184 13.48 11.03 10.70
C LYS A 184 13.84 12.49 10.30
N LYS A 185 15.14 12.79 10.19
CA LYS A 185 15.64 14.10 9.73
C LYS A 185 15.22 14.39 8.28
N ASN A 186 15.29 13.40 7.40
CA ASN A 186 14.96 13.52 5.99
C ASN A 186 13.46 13.83 5.75
N LEU A 187 12.57 13.33 6.61
CA LEU A 187 11.13 13.57 6.51
C LEU A 187 10.64 14.81 7.27
N LYS A 188 11.47 15.38 8.13
CA LYS A 188 11.10 16.58 8.90
C LYS A 188 10.68 17.71 7.96
N HIS A 189 9.47 18.27 8.16
CA HIS A 189 8.88 19.31 7.32
C HIS A 189 8.72 18.94 5.82
N ALA A 190 8.68 17.65 5.48
CA ALA A 190 8.51 17.21 4.10
C ALA A 190 7.04 17.13 3.65
N PHE A 191 6.12 17.20 4.59
CA PHE A 191 4.69 17.13 4.34
C PHE A 191 3.98 18.35 4.91
N ALA A 192 2.87 18.73 4.29
CA ALA A 192 1.96 19.74 4.78
C ALA A 192 0.51 19.34 4.46
N VAL A 193 -0.43 19.82 5.27
CA VAL A 193 -1.85 19.73 4.99
C VAL A 193 -2.31 21.06 4.43
N LYS A 194 -3.12 21.05 3.38
CA LYS A 194 -3.68 22.27 2.78
C LYS A 194 -4.67 22.93 3.75
N HIS A 195 -4.70 24.25 3.76
CA HIS A 195 -5.66 25.02 4.57
C HIS A 195 -7.13 24.73 4.25
N THR A 196 -7.43 24.23 3.04
CA THR A 196 -8.78 23.83 2.64
C THR A 196 -9.24 22.49 3.20
N PHE A 197 -8.38 21.77 3.91
CA PHE A 197 -8.74 20.49 4.52
C PHE A 197 -9.63 20.74 5.74
N GLN A 198 -10.81 20.15 5.72
CA GLN A 198 -11.69 20.13 6.90
C GLN A 198 -11.25 18.99 7.81
N ALA A 199 -10.95 19.32 9.06
CA ALA A 199 -10.50 18.37 10.06
C ALA A 199 -11.56 17.27 10.30
N VAL A 200 -11.10 16.03 10.29
CA VAL A 200 -11.88 14.83 10.61
C VAL A 200 -11.28 14.16 11.85
N LYS A 201 -12.04 13.29 12.50
CA LYS A 201 -11.58 12.64 13.75
C LYS A 201 -10.52 11.57 13.46
N ARG A 202 -10.73 10.75 12.41
CA ARG A 202 -9.89 9.59 12.12
C ARG A 202 -9.51 9.54 10.66
N VAL A 203 -8.21 9.49 10.41
CA VAL A 203 -7.62 9.37 9.07
C VAL A 203 -6.91 8.04 8.96
N LEU A 204 -7.24 7.25 7.92
CA LEU A 204 -6.47 6.08 7.54
C LEU A 204 -5.40 6.49 6.52
N LEU A 205 -4.14 6.53 6.95
CA LEU A 205 -3.02 6.76 6.04
C LEU A 205 -2.62 5.46 5.34
N VAL A 206 -2.44 5.52 4.02
CA VAL A 206 -2.04 4.37 3.20
C VAL A 206 -0.70 4.66 2.53
N ASP A 207 0.24 3.71 2.64
CA ASP A 207 1.52 3.71 1.92
C ASP A 207 1.83 2.31 1.37
N ASP A 208 2.79 2.22 0.45
CA ASP A 208 3.19 0.95 -0.18
C ASP A 208 4.23 0.15 0.63
N ILE A 209 5.03 0.79 1.46
CA ILE A 209 6.03 0.16 2.34
C ILE A 209 6.13 0.95 3.64
N TYR A 210 5.90 0.27 4.75
CA TYR A 210 6.25 0.76 6.08
C TYR A 210 7.69 0.33 6.42
N THR A 211 8.54 1.29 6.83
CA THR A 211 9.95 1.03 7.18
C THR A 211 10.35 1.76 8.47
#